data_2356b64bd6cd651977571d43158a1d88
#
_entry.id   2356b64bd6cd651977571d43158a1d88
#
_cell.length_a   1.000
_cell.length_b   1.000
_cell.length_c   1.000
_cell.angle_alpha   90.00
_cell.angle_beta   90.00
_cell.angle_gamma   90.00
#
_symmetry.space_group_name_H-M   'P 1'
#
loop_
_entity.id
_entity.type
_entity.pdbx_description
1 polymer ?
#
loop_
_entity_poly.entity_id
_entity_poly.type
_entity_poly.pdbx_seq_one_letter_code
_entity_poly.pdbx_strand_id
1 'polypeptide(L)'
;GTLADTTDVINSGTYDVDATDTIQSLSGSGSVQLANSITLTTGDSGNDTVSGVISGLGSLVKAGSGILTFSGANTYTGDTTISAGTLTVSGTLADTTDVINSGTYDVDTTDTIQSLSGTGTTELASGITLTTGDSGDDNISGIISGAGSITKAGSGTLTFSANNTYTGDTTISAGTLTVSGTLADATDVINSGTYDVDATDTIQSLSGSGSVQLANSITLTTGDSGNDTVSGVISGLGSLVKAGSGILTFSGANTYTGDTTISAGTLTVSGTLADTTDVINSGTYDVDTTDTIQSLSGTGTTELASGITLTTGDSGDDNISGIISGAGSITKAGSGTLTFSANNTYTGDTTISAGTLTVSGTLADTTDVINSGIYDVDNSDTIQSLSGSG
;
A
#
# COMPACT_ATOMS: atom_id res chain seq x y z
N GLY A 1 -1.25 9.19 -48.80
CA GLY A 1 -1.81 7.92 -49.28
C GLY A 1 -1.49 6.79 -48.34
N THR A 2 -2.06 5.60 -48.56
CA THR A 2 -1.87 4.42 -47.73
C THR A 2 -1.05 3.37 -48.46
N LEU A 3 -0.36 2.53 -47.70
CA LEU A 3 0.28 1.30 -48.20
C LEU A 3 -0.72 0.13 -48.15
N ALA A 4 -0.35 -1.01 -48.72
CA ALA A 4 -1.16 -2.21 -48.56
C ALA A 4 -0.91 -2.83 -47.17
N ASP A 5 -1.95 -3.37 -46.53
CA ASP A 5 -1.88 -3.97 -45.18
C ASP A 5 -0.85 -5.11 -45.07
N THR A 6 -0.42 -5.67 -46.21
CA THR A 6 0.60 -6.74 -46.29
C THR A 6 2.02 -6.18 -46.53
N THR A 7 2.24 -4.89 -46.40
CA THR A 7 3.53 -4.28 -46.67
C THR A 7 4.42 -4.30 -45.43
N ASP A 8 5.63 -4.82 -45.59
CA ASP A 8 6.69 -4.66 -44.60
C ASP A 8 7.44 -3.35 -44.88
N VAL A 9 7.54 -2.50 -43.89
CA VAL A 9 8.28 -1.24 -43.97
C VAL A 9 9.60 -1.34 -43.21
N ILE A 10 10.70 -1.33 -43.96
CA ILE A 10 12.06 -1.28 -43.42
C ILE A 10 12.57 0.15 -43.60
N ASN A 11 12.57 0.92 -42.54
CA ASN A 11 12.86 2.35 -42.60
C ASN A 11 14.31 2.66 -42.20
N SER A 12 15.08 3.20 -43.12
CA SER A 12 16.44 3.73 -42.87
C SER A 12 16.53 5.26 -43.09
N GLY A 13 15.43 5.89 -43.43
CA GLY A 13 15.35 7.34 -43.68
C GLY A 13 14.25 7.99 -42.82
N THR A 14 13.29 8.65 -43.48
CA THR A 14 12.09 9.18 -42.84
C THR A 14 10.85 8.53 -43.43
N TYR A 15 10.03 7.93 -42.59
CA TYR A 15 8.70 7.45 -42.94
C TYR A 15 7.66 8.42 -42.41
N ASP A 16 7.08 9.20 -43.31
CA ASP A 16 6.09 10.22 -43.01
C ASP A 16 4.69 9.68 -43.28
N VAL A 17 3.86 9.58 -42.22
CA VAL A 17 2.53 8.97 -42.24
C VAL A 17 1.51 10.05 -42.10
N ASP A 18 0.90 10.48 -43.21
CA ASP A 18 -0.07 11.54 -43.30
C ASP A 18 -1.54 11.09 -43.30
N ALA A 19 -1.79 9.80 -43.27
CA ALA A 19 -3.12 9.22 -43.26
C ALA A 19 -3.13 7.96 -42.39
N THR A 20 -4.27 7.70 -41.74
CA THR A 20 -4.47 6.43 -41.00
C THR A 20 -4.19 5.25 -41.93
N ASP A 21 -3.32 4.38 -41.53
CA ASP A 21 -2.81 3.29 -42.32
C ASP A 21 -2.58 2.01 -41.50
N THR A 22 -2.65 0.88 -42.18
CA THR A 22 -2.27 -0.44 -41.61
C THR A 22 -1.17 -1.00 -42.47
N ILE A 23 -0.07 -1.45 -41.87
CA ILE A 23 1.05 -2.13 -42.51
C ILE A 23 1.34 -3.44 -41.79
N GLN A 24 1.97 -4.40 -42.50
CA GLN A 24 2.24 -5.70 -41.90
C GLN A 24 3.30 -5.58 -40.77
N SER A 25 4.43 -4.94 -41.08
CA SER A 25 5.49 -4.73 -40.08
C SER A 25 6.19 -3.37 -40.25
N LEU A 26 6.82 -2.92 -39.18
CA LEU A 26 7.64 -1.72 -39.16
C LEU A 26 8.97 -2.00 -38.46
N SER A 27 10.07 -1.75 -39.14
CA SER A 27 11.41 -1.94 -38.60
C SER A 27 12.41 -0.92 -39.11
N GLY A 28 13.57 -0.83 -38.49
CA GLY A 28 14.70 -0.04 -38.95
C GLY A 28 15.08 1.13 -38.05
N SER A 29 16.11 1.86 -38.48
CA SER A 29 16.72 2.95 -37.71
C SER A 29 16.31 4.37 -38.15
N GLY A 30 15.46 4.47 -39.16
CA GLY A 30 14.98 5.75 -39.65
C GLY A 30 13.88 6.33 -38.74
N SER A 31 13.68 7.65 -38.83
CA SER A 31 12.62 8.34 -38.10
C SER A 31 11.24 8.02 -38.70
N VAL A 32 10.24 7.95 -37.85
CA VAL A 32 8.82 7.87 -38.20
C VAL A 32 8.10 9.12 -37.74
N GLN A 33 7.31 9.75 -38.61
CA GLN A 33 6.53 10.92 -38.26
C GLN A 33 5.05 10.63 -38.46
N LEU A 34 4.27 10.75 -37.37
CA LEU A 34 2.83 10.51 -37.39
C LEU A 34 2.08 11.84 -37.39
N ALA A 35 1.36 12.13 -38.47
CA ALA A 35 0.57 13.36 -38.56
C ALA A 35 -0.55 13.39 -37.50
N ASN A 36 -1.08 14.57 -37.24
CA ASN A 36 -2.16 14.75 -36.26
C ASN A 36 -3.42 13.97 -36.67
N SER A 37 -4.07 13.35 -35.67
CA SER A 37 -5.34 12.63 -35.82
C SER A 37 -5.28 11.42 -36.74
N ILE A 38 -4.11 10.85 -36.98
CA ILE A 38 -3.96 9.58 -37.71
C ILE A 38 -3.57 8.45 -36.74
N THR A 39 -3.81 7.23 -37.17
CA THR A 39 -3.37 6.03 -36.47
C THR A 39 -2.56 5.16 -37.44
N LEU A 40 -1.35 4.80 -37.03
CA LEU A 40 -0.58 3.75 -37.73
C LEU A 40 -0.75 2.44 -36.99
N THR A 41 -1.31 1.44 -37.67
CA THR A 41 -1.39 0.05 -37.16
C THR A 41 -0.27 -0.77 -37.77
N THR A 42 0.47 -1.48 -36.90
CA THR A 42 1.58 -2.33 -37.36
C THR A 42 1.77 -3.55 -36.46
N GLY A 43 2.34 -4.59 -36.99
CA GLY A 43 2.73 -5.82 -36.28
C GLY A 43 2.10 -7.08 -36.87
N ASP A 44 2.91 -8.08 -37.06
CA ASP A 44 2.54 -9.41 -37.55
C ASP A 44 2.86 -10.49 -36.48
N SER A 45 3.27 -11.67 -36.90
CA SER A 45 3.74 -12.75 -36.00
C SER A 45 5.27 -12.78 -35.85
N GLY A 46 5.98 -11.88 -36.53
CA GLY A 46 7.45 -11.76 -36.47
C GLY A 46 7.89 -10.85 -35.33
N ASN A 47 9.19 -10.68 -35.21
CA ASN A 47 9.82 -9.79 -34.24
C ASN A 47 10.50 -8.65 -35.00
N ASP A 48 10.08 -7.43 -34.71
CA ASP A 48 10.55 -6.24 -35.39
C ASP A 48 11.15 -5.24 -34.38
N THR A 49 12.09 -4.42 -34.86
CA THR A 49 12.71 -3.37 -34.03
C THR A 49 12.70 -2.05 -34.79
N VAL A 50 12.11 -1.05 -34.16
CA VAL A 50 12.20 0.36 -34.54
C VAL A 50 13.21 1.03 -33.60
N SER A 51 14.40 1.28 -34.10
CA SER A 51 15.46 1.93 -33.32
C SER A 51 15.54 3.46 -33.58
N GLY A 52 14.85 3.94 -34.61
CA GLY A 52 14.66 5.35 -34.84
C GLY A 52 13.59 5.98 -33.93
N VAL A 53 13.51 7.30 -33.93
CA VAL A 53 12.52 8.05 -33.17
C VAL A 53 11.17 8.02 -33.91
N ILE A 54 10.12 7.67 -33.20
CA ILE A 54 8.74 7.90 -33.64
C ILE A 54 8.28 9.22 -33.03
N SER A 55 7.79 10.14 -33.87
CA SER A 55 7.41 11.51 -33.48
C SER A 55 6.07 11.91 -34.07
N GLY A 56 5.54 13.04 -33.66
CA GLY A 56 4.29 13.63 -34.16
C GLY A 56 3.14 13.58 -33.17
N LEU A 57 1.91 13.80 -33.67
CA LEU A 57 0.71 13.90 -32.85
C LEU A 57 -0.26 12.71 -33.08
N GLY A 58 0.09 11.77 -33.95
CA GLY A 58 -0.73 10.61 -34.25
C GLY A 58 -0.51 9.47 -33.26
N SER A 59 -1.40 8.50 -33.32
CA SER A 59 -1.44 7.32 -32.46
C SER A 59 -0.83 6.09 -33.13
N LEU A 60 -0.43 5.11 -32.33
CA LEU A 60 0.13 3.87 -32.80
C LEU A 60 -0.64 2.66 -32.24
N VAL A 61 -0.92 1.68 -33.08
CA VAL A 61 -1.51 0.40 -32.67
C VAL A 61 -0.50 -0.71 -32.98
N LYS A 62 -0.03 -1.39 -31.93
CA LYS A 62 0.69 -2.66 -32.04
C LYS A 62 -0.33 -3.78 -32.19
N ALA A 63 -0.41 -4.38 -33.38
CA ALA A 63 -1.23 -5.54 -33.69
C ALA A 63 -0.38 -6.81 -33.84
N GLY A 64 -1.01 -7.92 -34.21
CA GLY A 64 -0.32 -9.18 -34.43
C GLY A 64 0.29 -9.81 -33.19
N SER A 65 0.67 -11.09 -33.27
CA SER A 65 1.12 -11.88 -32.11
C SER A 65 2.61 -11.81 -31.83
N GLY A 66 3.40 -11.17 -32.69
CA GLY A 66 4.85 -11.05 -32.56
C GLY A 66 5.26 -9.91 -31.58
N ILE A 67 6.58 -9.70 -31.52
CA ILE A 67 7.19 -8.64 -30.69
C ILE A 67 7.52 -7.44 -31.57
N LEU A 68 7.12 -6.25 -31.12
CA LEU A 68 7.59 -4.99 -31.65
C LEU A 68 8.43 -4.29 -30.59
N THR A 69 9.71 -4.02 -30.89
CA THR A 69 10.60 -3.35 -29.95
C THR A 69 10.81 -1.89 -30.35
N PHE A 70 10.58 -0.97 -29.42
CA PHE A 70 10.95 0.44 -29.54
C PHE A 70 12.20 0.71 -28.71
N SER A 71 13.33 0.89 -29.40
CA SER A 71 14.60 1.20 -28.73
C SER A 71 15.03 2.66 -28.85
N GLY A 72 14.26 3.48 -29.59
CA GLY A 72 14.46 4.93 -29.68
C GLY A 72 13.72 5.69 -28.56
N ALA A 73 14.13 6.95 -28.33
CA ALA A 73 13.39 7.87 -27.45
C ALA A 73 12.22 8.49 -28.25
N ASN A 74 11.05 7.89 -28.14
CA ASN A 74 9.89 8.29 -28.94
C ASN A 74 9.22 9.52 -28.33
N THR A 75 8.72 10.38 -29.21
CA THR A 75 8.16 11.69 -28.84
C THR A 75 6.77 11.96 -29.44
N TYR A 76 6.14 10.94 -30.03
CA TYR A 76 4.74 11.08 -30.47
C TYR A 76 3.81 11.18 -29.26
N THR A 77 2.77 11.98 -29.38
CA THR A 77 1.90 12.31 -28.24
C THR A 77 0.49 11.70 -28.35
N GLY A 78 0.23 10.93 -29.39
CA GLY A 78 -1.00 10.15 -29.50
C GLY A 78 -0.89 8.84 -28.71
N ASP A 79 -2.00 8.16 -28.57
CA ASP A 79 -2.09 6.91 -27.80
C ASP A 79 -1.27 5.77 -28.39
N THR A 80 -0.78 4.91 -27.52
CA THR A 80 -0.18 3.63 -27.87
C THR A 80 -1.15 2.50 -27.47
N THR A 81 -1.75 1.85 -28.45
CA THR A 81 -2.63 0.70 -28.20
C THR A 81 -1.89 -0.62 -28.50
N ILE A 82 -1.81 -1.49 -27.50
CA ILE A 82 -1.28 -2.85 -27.67
C ILE A 82 -2.47 -3.79 -27.79
N SER A 83 -2.86 -4.11 -29.03
CA SER A 83 -4.04 -4.97 -29.29
C SER A 83 -3.74 -6.45 -29.13
N ALA A 84 -2.50 -6.87 -29.44
CA ALA A 84 -2.04 -8.26 -29.31
C ALA A 84 -0.51 -8.33 -29.32
N GLY A 85 0.04 -9.49 -28.93
CA GLY A 85 1.47 -9.75 -28.86
C GLY A 85 2.18 -8.88 -27.83
N THR A 86 3.44 -8.56 -28.10
CA THR A 86 4.28 -7.81 -27.16
C THR A 86 4.77 -6.49 -27.78
N LEU A 87 4.63 -5.41 -27.05
CA LEU A 87 5.39 -4.18 -27.27
C LEU A 87 6.47 -4.10 -26.20
N THR A 88 7.74 -4.24 -26.63
CA THR A 88 8.90 -4.02 -25.76
C THR A 88 9.39 -2.59 -25.92
N VAL A 89 9.50 -1.84 -24.84
CA VAL A 89 10.05 -0.48 -24.81
C VAL A 89 11.36 -0.50 -24.05
N SER A 90 12.47 -0.56 -24.82
CA SER A 90 13.83 -0.43 -24.29
C SER A 90 14.42 0.97 -24.49
N GLY A 91 13.73 1.82 -25.25
CA GLY A 91 13.87 3.27 -25.24
C GLY A 91 12.83 3.91 -24.32
N THR A 92 12.19 5.01 -24.76
CA THR A 92 11.11 5.65 -23.99
C THR A 92 9.90 5.97 -24.88
N LEU A 93 8.73 6.11 -24.28
CA LEU A 93 7.57 6.78 -24.87
C LEU A 93 7.56 8.27 -24.42
N ALA A 94 6.67 9.07 -24.99
CA ALA A 94 6.50 10.44 -24.51
C ALA A 94 5.69 10.44 -23.20
N ASP A 95 6.01 11.32 -22.26
CA ASP A 95 5.32 11.49 -20.98
C ASP A 95 3.82 11.81 -21.12
N THR A 96 3.39 12.18 -22.32
CA THR A 96 2.00 12.53 -22.68
C THR A 96 1.26 11.42 -23.42
N THR A 97 1.85 10.24 -23.54
CA THR A 97 1.26 9.09 -24.25
C THR A 97 0.40 8.26 -23.29
N ASP A 98 -0.84 7.98 -23.69
CA ASP A 98 -1.67 6.98 -23.03
C ASP A 98 -1.34 5.58 -23.60
N VAL A 99 -1.18 4.60 -22.71
CA VAL A 99 -0.94 3.20 -23.09
C VAL A 99 -2.17 2.36 -22.76
N ILE A 100 -2.81 1.83 -23.81
CA ILE A 100 -3.98 0.94 -23.70
C ILE A 100 -3.51 -0.48 -24.02
N ASN A 101 -3.37 -1.31 -23.00
CA ASN A 101 -2.75 -2.63 -23.13
C ASN A 101 -3.77 -3.79 -23.07
N SER A 102 -3.89 -4.51 -24.20
CA SER A 102 -4.63 -5.78 -24.26
C SER A 102 -3.72 -6.98 -24.62
N GLY A 103 -2.42 -6.74 -24.80
CA GLY A 103 -1.38 -7.75 -25.05
C GLY A 103 -0.37 -7.81 -23.90
N THR A 104 0.89 -7.67 -24.23
CA THR A 104 1.99 -7.52 -23.25
C THR A 104 2.70 -6.20 -23.49
N TYR A 105 2.76 -5.37 -22.45
CA TYR A 105 3.59 -4.17 -22.39
C TYR A 105 4.85 -4.49 -21.58
N ASP A 106 5.96 -4.61 -22.24
CA ASP A 106 7.26 -4.99 -21.69
C ASP A 106 8.15 -3.74 -21.59
N VAL A 107 8.47 -3.32 -20.37
CA VAL A 107 9.18 -2.07 -20.07
C VAL A 107 10.56 -2.39 -19.54
N ASP A 108 11.57 -2.12 -20.38
CA ASP A 108 12.98 -2.43 -20.10
C ASP A 108 13.78 -1.23 -19.58
N THR A 109 13.20 -0.04 -19.55
CA THR A 109 13.86 1.21 -19.17
C THR A 109 12.93 2.03 -18.30
N THR A 110 13.48 2.77 -17.33
CA THR A 110 12.71 3.74 -16.57
C THR A 110 12.04 4.73 -17.50
N ASP A 111 10.73 4.83 -17.41
CA ASP A 111 9.91 5.64 -18.29
C ASP A 111 8.76 6.33 -17.55
N THR A 112 8.27 7.40 -18.17
CA THR A 112 7.06 8.11 -17.71
C THR A 112 6.06 8.12 -18.86
N ILE A 113 4.84 7.72 -18.59
CA ILE A 113 3.71 7.79 -19.53
C ILE A 113 2.54 8.51 -18.87
N GLN A 114 1.63 9.08 -19.67
CA GLN A 114 0.50 9.81 -19.11
C GLN A 114 -0.45 8.88 -18.36
N SER A 115 -0.88 7.80 -18.99
CA SER A 115 -1.74 6.80 -18.34
C SER A 115 -1.45 5.37 -18.82
N LEU A 116 -1.84 4.39 -17.99
CA LEU A 116 -1.79 2.96 -18.33
C LEU A 116 -3.12 2.31 -17.98
N SER A 117 -3.72 1.64 -18.93
CA SER A 117 -4.99 0.94 -18.73
C SER A 117 -5.05 -0.36 -19.55
N GLY A 118 -6.03 -1.21 -19.22
CA GLY A 118 -6.34 -2.41 -20.02
C GLY A 118 -6.19 -3.73 -19.30
N THR A 119 -6.38 -4.83 -20.07
CA THR A 119 -6.46 -6.19 -19.54
C THR A 119 -5.18 -7.01 -19.79
N GLY A 120 -4.22 -6.45 -20.51
CA GLY A 120 -2.96 -7.10 -20.86
C GLY A 120 -1.95 -7.12 -19.72
N THR A 121 -0.96 -7.97 -19.83
CA THR A 121 0.15 -8.04 -18.87
C THR A 121 1.10 -6.85 -19.05
N THR A 122 1.54 -6.26 -17.95
CA THR A 122 2.66 -5.29 -17.95
C THR A 122 3.85 -5.94 -17.25
N GLU A 123 4.99 -6.02 -17.93
CA GLU A 123 6.23 -6.59 -17.39
C GLU A 123 7.24 -5.46 -17.13
N LEU A 124 7.75 -5.37 -15.91
CA LEU A 124 8.70 -4.34 -15.50
C LEU A 124 10.08 -4.97 -15.26
N ALA A 125 11.06 -4.61 -16.05
CA ALA A 125 12.41 -5.11 -15.88
C ALA A 125 13.01 -4.71 -14.53
N SER A 126 13.99 -5.46 -14.05
CA SER A 126 14.63 -5.19 -12.76
C SER A 126 15.35 -3.84 -12.74
N GLY A 127 15.14 -3.08 -11.67
CA GLY A 127 15.82 -1.80 -11.43
C GLY A 127 15.25 -0.62 -12.22
N ILE A 128 14.13 -0.79 -12.93
CA ILE A 128 13.45 0.32 -13.58
C ILE A 128 12.24 0.80 -12.77
N THR A 129 11.79 1.98 -13.08
CA THR A 129 10.52 2.52 -12.55
C THR A 129 9.64 2.99 -13.71
N LEU A 130 8.42 2.47 -13.77
CA LEU A 130 7.38 3.03 -14.63
C LEU A 130 6.55 4.03 -13.84
N THR A 131 6.55 5.30 -14.29
CA THR A 131 5.68 6.34 -13.73
C THR A 131 4.45 6.50 -14.62
N THR A 132 3.26 6.44 -14.02
CA THR A 132 1.98 6.58 -14.73
C THR A 132 0.91 7.25 -13.87
N GLY A 133 -0.09 7.79 -14.51
CA GLY A 133 -1.27 8.41 -13.89
C GLY A 133 -1.35 9.91 -14.12
N ASP A 134 -2.49 10.35 -14.56
CA ASP A 134 -2.83 11.74 -14.83
C ASP A 134 -3.93 12.28 -13.88
N SER A 135 -4.86 13.10 -14.38
CA SER A 135 -6.01 13.57 -13.61
C SER A 135 -7.28 12.74 -13.86
N GLY A 136 -7.23 11.79 -14.78
CA GLY A 136 -8.31 10.85 -15.10
C GLY A 136 -8.28 9.62 -14.19
N ASP A 137 -9.27 8.78 -14.37
CA ASP A 137 -9.37 7.52 -13.67
C ASP A 137 -9.04 6.36 -14.62
N ASP A 138 -8.04 5.58 -14.28
CA ASP A 138 -7.53 4.47 -15.07
C ASP A 138 -7.66 3.14 -14.34
N ASN A 139 -7.77 2.06 -15.11
CA ASN A 139 -7.83 0.70 -14.56
C ASN A 139 -6.88 -0.24 -15.30
N ILE A 140 -5.92 -0.76 -14.56
CA ILE A 140 -5.07 -1.88 -14.99
C ILE A 140 -5.72 -3.15 -14.44
N SER A 141 -6.47 -3.84 -15.29
CA SER A 141 -7.11 -5.11 -14.93
C SER A 141 -6.27 -6.33 -15.34
N GLY A 142 -5.17 -6.11 -16.07
CA GLY A 142 -4.14 -7.12 -16.30
C GLY A 142 -3.11 -7.18 -15.18
N ILE A 143 -2.31 -8.23 -15.16
CA ILE A 143 -1.27 -8.44 -14.15
C ILE A 143 -0.07 -7.53 -14.44
N ILE A 144 0.42 -6.85 -13.42
CA ILE A 144 1.74 -6.22 -13.43
C ILE A 144 2.73 -7.22 -12.82
N SER A 145 3.83 -7.49 -13.51
CA SER A 145 4.84 -8.50 -13.16
C SER A 145 6.25 -7.96 -13.29
N GLY A 146 7.25 -8.76 -12.90
CA GLY A 146 8.67 -8.42 -13.01
C GLY A 146 9.27 -7.90 -11.69
N ALA A 147 10.46 -7.30 -11.77
CA ALA A 147 11.18 -6.83 -10.59
C ALA A 147 11.42 -5.30 -10.58
N GLY A 148 10.75 -4.58 -11.45
CA GLY A 148 10.75 -3.13 -11.48
C GLY A 148 9.70 -2.54 -10.55
N SER A 149 9.78 -1.23 -10.37
CA SER A 149 8.90 -0.45 -9.51
C SER A 149 7.83 0.31 -10.31
N ILE A 150 6.75 0.71 -9.65
CA ILE A 150 5.73 1.54 -10.25
C ILE A 150 5.50 2.81 -9.42
N THR A 151 5.34 3.94 -10.07
CA THR A 151 4.96 5.19 -9.43
C THR A 151 3.60 5.65 -9.96
N LYS A 152 2.61 5.73 -9.09
CA LYS A 152 1.33 6.40 -9.36
C LYS A 152 1.54 7.90 -9.19
N ALA A 153 1.48 8.65 -10.28
CA ALA A 153 1.51 10.11 -10.31
C ALA A 153 0.11 10.70 -10.58
N GLY A 154 0.02 11.99 -10.78
CA GLY A 154 -1.24 12.67 -11.12
C GLY A 154 -2.31 12.63 -10.03
N SER A 155 -3.37 13.41 -10.19
CA SER A 155 -4.41 13.59 -9.16
C SER A 155 -5.60 12.63 -9.28
N GLY A 156 -5.71 11.88 -10.38
CA GLY A 156 -6.79 10.92 -10.62
C GLY A 156 -6.62 9.61 -9.85
N THR A 157 -7.52 8.67 -10.11
CA THR A 157 -7.49 7.33 -9.53
C THR A 157 -6.84 6.34 -10.49
N LEU A 158 -5.90 5.56 -10.01
CA LEU A 158 -5.39 4.38 -10.72
C LEU A 158 -5.85 3.14 -9.96
N THR A 159 -6.55 2.24 -10.64
CA THR A 159 -7.04 0.99 -10.03
C THR A 159 -6.21 -0.20 -10.50
N PHE A 160 -5.73 -1.00 -9.56
CA PHE A 160 -5.14 -2.31 -9.82
C PHE A 160 -6.16 -3.39 -9.48
N SER A 161 -6.78 -4.00 -10.52
CA SER A 161 -7.83 -4.99 -10.31
C SER A 161 -7.33 -6.43 -10.29
N ALA A 162 -6.11 -6.68 -10.74
CA ALA A 162 -5.51 -8.02 -10.75
C ALA A 162 -4.67 -8.29 -9.51
N ASN A 163 -4.32 -9.56 -9.31
CA ASN A 163 -3.30 -9.96 -8.34
C ASN A 163 -1.92 -9.77 -8.99
N ASN A 164 -1.26 -8.69 -8.60
CA ASN A 164 0.02 -8.29 -9.17
C ASN A 164 1.17 -9.06 -8.53
N THR A 165 2.23 -9.28 -9.30
CA THR A 165 3.38 -10.10 -8.89
C THR A 165 4.73 -9.39 -9.04
N TYR A 166 4.73 -8.09 -9.39
CA TYR A 166 5.98 -7.34 -9.43
C TYR A 166 6.53 -7.15 -8.02
N THR A 167 7.85 -7.16 -7.88
CA THR A 167 8.51 -7.16 -6.56
C THR A 167 9.26 -5.86 -6.25
N GLY A 168 9.20 -4.87 -7.13
CA GLY A 168 9.71 -3.53 -6.84
C GLY A 168 8.69 -2.70 -6.05
N ASP A 169 9.09 -1.49 -5.66
CA ASP A 169 8.29 -0.61 -4.83
C ASP A 169 7.06 -0.05 -5.57
N THR A 170 6.02 0.22 -4.80
CA THR A 170 4.85 0.99 -5.24
C THR A 170 4.90 2.36 -4.58
N THR A 171 5.16 3.41 -5.36
CA THR A 171 5.14 4.79 -4.87
C THR A 171 3.85 5.48 -5.28
N ILE A 172 3.09 5.99 -4.32
CA ILE A 172 1.91 6.83 -4.57
C ILE A 172 2.32 8.28 -4.32
N SER A 173 2.67 9.00 -5.39
CA SER A 173 3.15 10.38 -5.31
C SER A 173 1.99 11.37 -5.16
N ALA A 174 0.85 11.09 -5.78
CA ALA A 174 -0.36 11.92 -5.71
C ALA A 174 -1.61 11.13 -6.13
N GLY A 175 -2.80 11.70 -5.88
CA GLY A 175 -4.08 11.08 -6.21
C GLY A 175 -4.35 9.81 -5.42
N THR A 176 -5.09 8.88 -6.02
CA THR A 176 -5.50 7.63 -5.38
C THR A 176 -4.96 6.42 -6.14
N LEU A 177 -4.36 5.49 -5.44
CA LEU A 177 -4.17 4.12 -5.91
C LEU A 177 -5.19 3.22 -5.20
N THR A 178 -6.13 2.68 -5.95
CA THR A 178 -7.08 1.67 -5.45
C THR A 178 -6.57 0.28 -5.81
N VAL A 179 -6.42 -0.59 -4.83
CA VAL A 179 -6.02 -1.99 -5.04
C VAL A 179 -7.20 -2.88 -4.67
N SER A 180 -7.91 -3.34 -5.71
CA SER A 180 -9.03 -4.28 -5.57
C SER A 180 -8.63 -5.74 -5.87
N GLY A 181 -7.45 -5.95 -6.47
CA GLY A 181 -6.69 -7.20 -6.44
C GLY A 181 -5.71 -7.22 -5.28
N THR A 182 -4.48 -7.69 -5.52
CA THR A 182 -3.39 -7.69 -4.53
C THR A 182 -2.10 -7.12 -5.11
N LEU A 183 -1.22 -6.63 -4.26
CA LEU A 183 0.20 -6.44 -4.55
C LEU A 183 0.98 -7.72 -4.22
N ALA A 184 2.25 -7.80 -4.59
CA ALA A 184 3.10 -8.90 -4.14
C ALA A 184 3.52 -8.68 -2.67
N ASP A 185 3.63 -9.76 -1.90
CA ASP A 185 4.05 -9.71 -0.48
C ASP A 185 5.43 -9.04 -0.27
N ALA A 186 6.23 -8.96 -1.32
CA ALA A 186 7.57 -8.36 -1.31
C ALA A 186 7.58 -6.87 -1.69
N THR A 187 6.43 -6.25 -1.92
CA THR A 187 6.32 -4.86 -2.37
C THR A 187 6.32 -3.89 -1.19
N ASP A 188 7.18 -2.89 -1.23
CA ASP A 188 7.11 -1.74 -0.32
C ASP A 188 6.14 -0.69 -0.88
N VAL A 189 5.24 -0.17 -0.03
CA VAL A 189 4.30 0.89 -0.40
C VAL A 189 4.72 2.21 0.25
N ILE A 190 5.10 3.19 -0.57
CA ILE A 190 5.50 4.54 -0.15
C ILE A 190 4.37 5.49 -0.54
N ASN A 191 3.56 5.90 0.43
CA ASN A 191 2.33 6.64 0.18
C ASN A 191 2.42 8.12 0.55
N SER A 192 2.30 9.00 -0.46
CA SER A 192 2.12 10.45 -0.28
C SER A 192 0.75 10.95 -0.77
N GLY A 193 -0.06 10.06 -1.36
CA GLY A 193 -1.42 10.33 -1.82
C GLY A 193 -2.47 9.61 -0.98
N THR A 194 -3.32 8.84 -1.63
CA THR A 194 -4.29 7.93 -0.99
C THR A 194 -4.03 6.50 -1.44
N TYR A 195 -3.79 5.62 -0.50
CA TYR A 195 -3.74 4.18 -0.72
C TYR A 195 -5.07 3.57 -0.27
N ASP A 196 -5.87 3.15 -1.24
CA ASP A 196 -7.21 2.59 -1.03
C ASP A 196 -7.16 1.07 -1.23
N VAL A 197 -7.39 0.33 -0.16
CA VAL A 197 -7.25 -1.15 -0.11
C VAL A 197 -8.62 -1.77 -0.04
N ASP A 198 -9.04 -2.38 -1.15
CA ASP A 198 -10.37 -2.99 -1.30
C ASP A 198 -10.39 -4.51 -1.14
N ALA A 199 -9.21 -5.14 -1.06
CA ALA A 199 -9.08 -6.58 -0.84
C ALA A 199 -8.09 -6.88 0.29
N THR A 200 -8.25 -8.03 0.94
CA THR A 200 -7.26 -8.52 1.90
C THR A 200 -5.93 -8.73 1.20
N ASP A 201 -4.89 -8.11 1.72
CA ASP A 201 -3.57 -8.08 1.09
C ASP A 201 -2.44 -8.15 2.11
N THR A 202 -1.28 -8.60 1.64
CA THR A 202 -0.02 -8.58 2.39
C THR A 202 1.02 -7.83 1.57
N ILE A 203 1.65 -6.85 2.17
CA ILE A 203 2.75 -6.07 1.60
C ILE A 203 3.96 -6.12 2.52
N GLN A 204 5.17 -5.91 1.98
CA GLN A 204 6.39 -5.96 2.78
C GLN A 204 6.43 -4.82 3.79
N SER A 205 6.24 -3.58 3.35
CA SER A 205 6.22 -2.41 4.25
C SER A 205 5.22 -1.34 3.79
N LEU A 206 4.82 -0.48 4.73
CA LEU A 206 3.95 0.67 4.48
C LEU A 206 4.53 1.91 5.15
N SER A 207 4.77 2.95 4.38
CA SER A 207 5.31 4.20 4.89
C SER A 207 4.73 5.42 4.17
N GLY A 208 4.93 6.60 4.75
CA GLY A 208 4.61 7.87 4.13
C GLY A 208 3.54 8.70 4.85
N SER A 209 3.21 9.85 4.25
CA SER A 209 2.31 10.84 4.84
C SER A 209 0.91 10.86 4.23
N GLY A 210 0.67 10.03 3.23
CA GLY A 210 -0.63 9.92 2.57
C GLY A 210 -1.65 9.15 3.42
N SER A 211 -2.93 9.33 3.10
CA SER A 211 -4.00 8.59 3.77
C SER A 211 -4.07 7.14 3.29
N VAL A 212 -4.51 6.26 4.20
CA VAL A 212 -4.79 4.86 3.89
C VAL A 212 -6.26 4.60 4.18
N GLN A 213 -6.96 3.97 3.26
CA GLN A 213 -8.35 3.57 3.43
C GLN A 213 -8.47 2.06 3.36
N LEU A 214 -9.05 1.45 4.39
CA LEU A 214 -9.26 0.00 4.47
C LEU A 214 -10.74 -0.31 4.29
N ALA A 215 -11.09 -1.01 3.22
CA ALA A 215 -12.48 -1.39 2.97
C ALA A 215 -13.03 -2.32 4.06
N ASN A 216 -14.35 -2.46 4.11
CA ASN A 216 -14.99 -3.32 5.10
C ASN A 216 -14.60 -4.80 4.93
N SER A 217 -14.35 -5.48 6.04
CA SER A 217 -14.04 -6.93 6.11
C SER A 217 -12.75 -7.35 5.40
N ILE A 218 -11.84 -6.42 5.13
CA ILE A 218 -10.50 -6.76 4.65
C ILE A 218 -9.48 -6.66 5.77
N THR A 219 -8.34 -7.28 5.55
CA THR A 219 -7.17 -7.15 6.43
C THR A 219 -5.96 -6.77 5.60
N LEU A 220 -5.30 -5.68 5.96
CA LEU A 220 -3.99 -5.33 5.43
C LEU A 220 -2.91 -5.83 6.38
N THR A 221 -2.04 -6.71 5.91
CA THR A 221 -0.86 -7.16 6.65
C THR A 221 0.37 -6.42 6.14
N THR A 222 1.15 -5.83 7.05
CA THR A 222 2.38 -5.11 6.70
C THR A 222 3.44 -5.19 7.80
N GLY A 223 4.66 -5.01 7.43
CA GLY A 223 5.83 -4.93 8.32
C GLY A 223 6.88 -5.99 8.04
N ASP A 224 8.10 -5.54 7.91
CA ASP A 224 9.31 -6.33 7.69
C ASP A 224 10.25 -6.30 8.91
N SER A 225 11.56 -6.29 8.69
CA SER A 225 12.58 -6.10 9.74
C SER A 225 13.06 -4.64 9.85
N GLY A 226 12.60 -3.75 8.97
CA GLY A 226 12.92 -2.33 8.94
C GLY A 226 12.08 -1.50 9.91
N ASN A 227 12.28 -0.21 9.86
CA ASN A 227 11.52 0.74 10.64
C ASN A 227 10.76 1.68 9.71
N ASP A 228 9.44 1.65 9.77
CA ASP A 228 8.55 2.40 8.90
C ASP A 228 7.68 3.38 9.69
N THR A 229 7.26 4.44 9.03
CA THR A 229 6.36 5.42 9.63
C THR A 229 5.22 5.75 8.69
N VAL A 230 4.01 5.55 9.14
CA VAL A 230 2.78 6.04 8.52
C VAL A 230 2.35 7.28 9.31
N SER A 231 2.56 8.45 8.71
CA SER A 231 2.18 9.71 9.35
C SER A 231 0.82 10.24 8.88
N GLY A 232 0.27 9.68 7.81
CA GLY A 232 -1.09 9.93 7.38
C GLY A 232 -2.13 9.21 8.24
N VAL A 233 -3.39 9.51 7.98
CA VAL A 233 -4.52 8.87 8.67
C VAL A 233 -4.82 7.52 8.01
N ILE A 234 -4.92 6.47 8.81
CA ILE A 234 -5.52 5.20 8.40
C ILE A 234 -7.00 5.23 8.80
N SER A 235 -7.87 4.95 7.85
CA SER A 235 -9.33 5.05 8.01
C SER A 235 -10.05 3.83 7.43
N GLY A 236 -11.36 3.73 7.64
CA GLY A 236 -12.20 2.66 7.09
C GLY A 236 -12.65 1.64 8.13
N LEU A 237 -13.16 0.50 7.65
CA LEU A 237 -13.76 -0.54 8.50
C LEU A 237 -12.92 -1.84 8.53
N GLY A 238 -11.84 -1.89 7.77
CA GLY A 238 -10.93 -3.04 7.70
C GLY A 238 -9.98 -3.11 8.88
N SER A 239 -9.30 -4.23 9.01
CA SER A 239 -8.34 -4.55 10.06
C SER A 239 -6.89 -4.41 9.57
N LEU A 240 -5.97 -4.25 10.51
CA LEU A 240 -4.55 -4.15 10.22
C LEU A 240 -3.75 -5.17 11.03
N VAL A 241 -2.80 -5.83 10.38
CA VAL A 241 -1.84 -6.73 11.03
C VAL A 241 -0.44 -6.15 10.87
N LYS A 242 0.20 -5.81 11.98
CA LYS A 242 1.63 -5.54 12.04
C LYS A 242 2.37 -6.87 12.15
N ALA A 243 3.06 -7.25 11.07
CA ALA A 243 3.93 -8.42 11.00
C ALA A 243 5.42 -8.00 11.08
N GLY A 244 6.33 -8.96 10.87
CA GLY A 244 7.78 -8.71 10.86
C GLY A 244 8.36 -8.22 12.18
N SER A 245 9.69 -8.23 12.29
CA SER A 245 10.40 -7.95 13.55
C SER A 245 10.75 -6.47 13.76
N GLY A 246 10.56 -5.62 12.75
CA GLY A 246 10.88 -4.19 12.80
C GLY A 246 9.84 -3.35 13.54
N ILE A 247 10.01 -2.04 13.46
CA ILE A 247 9.12 -1.06 14.09
C ILE A 247 8.21 -0.46 13.02
N LEU A 248 6.90 -0.45 13.26
CA LEU A 248 5.95 0.34 12.51
C LEU A 248 5.41 1.45 13.41
N THR A 249 5.58 2.69 13.00
CA THR A 249 5.10 3.85 13.76
C THR A 249 3.85 4.45 13.12
N PHE A 250 2.79 4.58 13.89
CA PHE A 250 1.60 5.36 13.52
C PHE A 250 1.63 6.71 14.23
N SER A 251 1.88 7.77 13.47
CA SER A 251 1.89 9.12 14.02
C SER A 251 0.66 9.97 13.66
N GLY A 252 -0.23 9.44 12.82
CA GLY A 252 -1.52 10.04 12.50
C GLY A 252 -2.61 9.73 13.54
N ALA A 253 -3.69 10.50 13.52
CA ALA A 253 -4.90 10.20 14.28
C ALA A 253 -5.77 9.22 13.48
N ASN A 254 -5.58 7.92 13.70
CA ASN A 254 -6.20 6.86 12.92
C ASN A 254 -7.65 6.65 13.34
N THR A 255 -8.50 6.35 12.37
CA THR A 255 -9.95 6.24 12.55
C THR A 255 -10.55 4.95 12.00
N TYR A 256 -9.72 4.00 11.55
CA TYR A 256 -10.21 2.67 11.15
C TYR A 256 -10.77 1.93 12.37
N THR A 257 -11.82 1.17 12.17
CA THR A 257 -12.58 0.53 13.26
C THR A 257 -12.43 -0.98 13.32
N GLY A 258 -11.66 -1.57 12.41
CA GLY A 258 -11.28 -2.97 12.50
C GLY A 258 -10.16 -3.19 13.51
N ASP A 259 -9.85 -4.45 13.79
CA ASP A 259 -8.86 -4.84 14.79
C ASP A 259 -7.43 -4.47 14.36
N THR A 260 -6.60 -4.19 15.34
CA THR A 260 -5.15 -4.04 15.19
C THR A 260 -4.46 -5.26 15.80
N THR A 261 -3.88 -6.11 14.98
CA THR A 261 -3.12 -7.26 15.46
C THR A 261 -1.62 -6.99 15.36
N ILE A 262 -0.91 -7.09 16.46
CA ILE A 262 0.56 -7.02 16.49
C ILE A 262 1.07 -8.45 16.59
N SER A 263 1.43 -9.05 15.45
CA SER A 263 1.90 -10.45 15.39
C SER A 263 3.35 -10.59 15.80
N ALA A 264 4.19 -9.59 15.50
CA ALA A 264 5.61 -9.55 15.85
C ALA A 264 6.17 -8.13 15.79
N GLY A 265 7.39 -7.92 16.32
CA GLY A 265 8.08 -6.63 16.35
C GLY A 265 7.36 -5.60 17.21
N THR A 266 7.46 -4.34 16.82
CA THR A 266 6.88 -3.22 17.59
C THR A 266 5.91 -2.43 16.74
N LEU A 267 4.73 -2.16 17.27
CA LEU A 267 3.85 -1.08 16.81
C LEU A 267 3.97 0.08 17.80
N THR A 268 4.55 1.19 17.35
CA THR A 268 4.60 2.45 18.11
C THR A 268 3.43 3.33 17.68
N VAL A 269 2.60 3.76 18.62
CA VAL A 269 1.50 4.71 18.39
C VAL A 269 1.83 6.02 19.08
N SER A 270 2.34 6.96 18.28
CA SER A 270 2.59 8.34 18.71
C SER A 270 1.47 9.32 18.30
N GLY A 271 0.58 8.87 17.41
CA GLY A 271 -0.75 9.45 17.18
C GLY A 271 -1.81 8.75 18.06
N THR A 272 -2.97 8.42 17.48
CA THR A 272 -4.04 7.67 18.17
C THR A 272 -4.59 6.55 17.30
N LEU A 273 -5.19 5.54 17.92
CA LEU A 273 -6.10 4.59 17.26
C LEU A 273 -7.55 5.06 17.47
N ALA A 274 -8.51 4.43 16.83
CA ALA A 274 -9.92 4.71 17.08
C ALA A 274 -10.36 4.09 18.43
N ASP A 275 -11.23 4.77 19.16
CA ASP A 275 -11.79 4.28 20.44
C ASP A 275 -12.53 2.93 20.29
N THR A 276 -12.84 2.52 19.08
CA THR A 276 -13.55 1.27 18.76
C THR A 276 -12.65 0.17 18.26
N THR A 277 -11.34 0.36 18.26
CA THR A 277 -10.36 -0.63 17.78
C THR A 277 -9.98 -1.60 18.89
N ASP A 278 -10.04 -2.90 18.61
CA ASP A 278 -9.47 -3.94 19.47
C ASP A 278 -7.98 -4.12 19.14
N VAL A 279 -7.12 -4.16 20.14
CA VAL A 279 -5.68 -4.40 20.00
C VAL A 279 -5.33 -5.80 20.51
N ILE A 280 -4.87 -6.66 19.62
CA ILE A 280 -4.43 -8.03 19.90
C ILE A 280 -2.91 -8.06 19.81
N ASN A 281 -2.22 -8.08 20.95
CA ASN A 281 -0.78 -7.91 21.01
C ASN A 281 -0.03 -9.21 21.31
N SER A 282 0.77 -9.66 20.34
CA SER A 282 1.75 -10.77 20.52
C SER A 282 3.21 -10.29 20.37
N GLY A 283 3.43 -9.02 20.03
CA GLY A 283 4.73 -8.37 19.93
C GLY A 283 4.95 -7.31 21.02
N THR A 284 5.26 -6.09 20.61
CA THR A 284 5.34 -4.92 21.49
C THR A 284 4.35 -3.86 21.01
N TYR A 285 3.46 -3.45 21.88
CA TYR A 285 2.57 -2.30 21.70
C TYR A 285 3.15 -1.13 22.50
N ASP A 286 3.73 -0.16 21.81
CA ASP A 286 4.39 1.01 22.39
C ASP A 286 3.49 2.23 22.22
N VAL A 287 3.02 2.79 23.34
CA VAL A 287 2.04 3.87 23.38
C VAL A 287 2.70 5.15 23.88
N ASP A 288 2.91 6.09 22.96
CA ASP A 288 3.59 7.36 23.23
C ASP A 288 2.65 8.54 23.52
N THR A 289 1.35 8.35 23.32
CA THR A 289 0.33 9.39 23.48
C THR A 289 -0.85 8.85 24.28
N THR A 290 -1.50 9.72 25.09
CA THR A 290 -2.78 9.36 25.74
C THR A 290 -3.78 8.93 24.68
N ASP A 291 -4.31 7.72 24.83
CA ASP A 291 -5.20 7.10 23.84
C ASP A 291 -6.31 6.29 24.51
N THR A 292 -7.39 6.08 23.78
CA THR A 292 -8.49 5.19 24.14
C THR A 292 -8.68 4.15 23.04
N ILE A 293 -8.73 2.90 23.43
CA ILE A 293 -9.02 1.77 22.54
C ILE A 293 -10.17 0.94 23.13
N GLN A 294 -10.87 0.18 22.30
CA GLN A 294 -11.99 -0.63 22.76
C GLN A 294 -11.52 -1.73 23.71
N SER A 295 -10.56 -2.55 23.30
CA SER A 295 -9.98 -3.59 24.15
C SER A 295 -8.49 -3.80 23.90
N LEU A 296 -7.81 -4.40 24.86
CA LEU A 296 -6.41 -4.82 24.77
C LEU A 296 -6.28 -6.24 25.31
N SER A 297 -5.70 -7.11 24.50
CA SER A 297 -5.47 -8.50 24.86
C SER A 297 -4.16 -9.03 24.29
N GLY A 298 -3.71 -10.20 24.78
CA GLY A 298 -2.58 -10.94 24.20
C GLY A 298 -1.40 -11.12 25.15
N THR A 299 -0.33 -11.69 24.58
CA THR A 299 0.86 -12.16 25.33
C THR A 299 2.06 -11.20 25.17
N GLY A 300 1.96 -10.20 24.31
CA GLY A 300 3.03 -9.24 24.00
C GLY A 300 3.22 -8.20 25.09
N THR A 301 4.32 -7.49 25.05
CA THR A 301 4.60 -6.38 25.97
C THR A 301 3.81 -5.14 25.55
N THR A 302 3.24 -4.41 26.53
CA THR A 302 2.69 -3.08 26.31
C THR A 302 3.57 -2.08 27.04
N GLU A 303 4.12 -1.10 26.33
CA GLU A 303 4.97 -0.06 26.90
C GLU A 303 4.21 1.27 26.91
N LEU A 304 4.12 1.91 28.08
CA LEU A 304 3.40 3.16 28.27
C LEU A 304 4.39 4.29 28.54
N ALA A 305 4.49 5.27 27.64
CA ALA A 305 5.36 6.42 27.81
C ALA A 305 5.00 7.23 29.07
N SER A 306 5.94 8.00 29.59
CA SER A 306 5.73 8.80 30.79
C SER A 306 4.68 9.89 30.58
N GLY A 307 3.74 10.01 31.52
CA GLY A 307 2.72 11.05 31.53
C GLY A 307 1.52 10.82 30.62
N ILE A 308 1.45 9.65 29.96
CA ILE A 308 0.28 9.27 29.16
C ILE A 308 -0.66 8.38 29.96
N THR A 309 -1.89 8.25 29.48
CA THR A 309 -2.86 7.27 29.97
C THR A 309 -3.43 6.47 28.80
N LEU A 310 -3.32 5.16 28.87
CA LEU A 310 -4.05 4.25 27.98
C LEU A 310 -5.37 3.86 28.63
N THR A 311 -6.50 4.18 27.99
CA THR A 311 -7.83 3.73 28.41
C THR A 311 -8.24 2.52 27.57
N THR A 312 -8.66 1.43 28.24
CA THR A 312 -9.08 0.20 27.56
C THR A 312 -10.16 -0.54 28.35
N GLY A 313 -10.90 -1.39 27.69
CA GLY A 313 -11.92 -2.26 28.24
C GLY A 313 -13.33 -1.88 27.81
N ASP A 314 -14.07 -2.85 27.35
CA ASP A 314 -15.45 -2.73 26.86
C ASP A 314 -16.44 -3.50 27.78
N SER A 315 -17.46 -4.15 27.21
CA SER A 315 -18.40 -5.01 27.93
C SER A 315 -17.98 -6.49 27.93
N GLY A 316 -16.96 -6.85 27.14
CA GLY A 316 -16.38 -8.19 27.05
C GLY A 316 -15.35 -8.48 28.15
N ASP A 317 -14.86 -9.69 28.18
CA ASP A 317 -13.81 -10.10 29.07
C ASP A 317 -12.49 -10.24 28.31
N ASP A 318 -11.48 -9.47 28.70
CA ASP A 318 -10.17 -9.40 28.06
C ASP A 318 -9.07 -9.88 29.00
N ASN A 319 -7.97 -10.38 28.40
CA ASN A 319 -6.80 -10.82 29.17
C ASN A 319 -5.51 -10.28 28.54
N ILE A 320 -4.82 -9.45 29.30
CA ILE A 320 -3.45 -9.03 29.03
C ILE A 320 -2.55 -9.99 29.80
N SER A 321 -2.04 -11.01 29.11
CA SER A 321 -1.11 -11.96 29.68
C SER A 321 0.37 -11.60 29.46
N GLY A 322 0.63 -10.56 28.65
CA GLY A 322 1.94 -9.92 28.54
C GLY A 322 2.19 -8.88 29.64
N ILE A 323 3.43 -8.43 29.74
CA ILE A 323 3.84 -7.40 30.71
C ILE A 323 3.41 -6.03 30.23
N ILE A 324 2.79 -5.25 31.11
CA ILE A 324 2.64 -3.81 30.95
C ILE A 324 3.80 -3.12 31.67
N SER A 325 4.52 -2.24 30.98
CA SER A 325 5.74 -1.58 31.45
C SER A 325 5.70 -0.06 31.18
N GLY A 326 6.73 0.67 31.60
CA GLY A 326 6.87 2.11 31.38
C GLY A 326 6.42 2.96 32.56
N ALA A 327 6.23 4.27 32.32
CA ALA A 327 5.89 5.21 33.36
C ALA A 327 4.51 5.90 33.15
N GLY A 328 3.75 5.42 32.19
CA GLY A 328 2.37 5.86 31.95
C GLY A 328 1.36 5.14 32.83
N SER A 329 0.12 5.60 32.77
CA SER A 329 -1.02 5.10 33.54
C SER A 329 -1.95 4.27 32.66
N ILE A 330 -2.77 3.41 33.30
CA ILE A 330 -3.80 2.65 32.61
C ILE A 330 -5.16 2.88 33.24
N THR A 331 -6.19 3.02 32.42
CA THR A 331 -7.58 3.10 32.86
C THR A 331 -8.37 1.93 32.32
N LYS A 332 -8.90 1.09 33.21
CA LYS A 332 -9.91 0.09 32.88
C LYS A 332 -11.28 0.77 32.82
N ALA A 333 -11.84 0.81 31.60
CA ALA A 333 -13.18 1.31 31.33
C ALA A 333 -14.16 0.13 31.08
N GLY A 334 -15.39 0.43 30.66
CA GLY A 334 -16.39 -0.57 30.31
C GLY A 334 -16.83 -1.49 31.46
N SER A 335 -17.87 -2.28 31.22
CA SER A 335 -18.53 -3.10 32.25
C SER A 335 -17.98 -4.52 32.36
N GLY A 336 -17.18 -4.98 31.40
CA GLY A 336 -16.59 -6.32 31.38
C GLY A 336 -15.42 -6.48 32.35
N THR A 337 -14.78 -7.64 32.27
CA THR A 337 -13.59 -7.98 33.07
C THR A 337 -12.33 -7.78 32.25
N LEU A 338 -11.37 -7.05 32.80
CA LEU A 338 -9.99 -7.02 32.27
C LEU A 338 -9.08 -7.77 33.22
N THR A 339 -8.37 -8.76 32.74
CA THR A 339 -7.45 -9.57 33.56
C THR A 339 -6.00 -9.20 33.24
N PHE A 340 -5.22 -8.90 34.27
CA PHE A 340 -3.77 -8.76 34.21
C PHE A 340 -3.11 -10.04 34.74
N SER A 341 -2.63 -10.88 33.84
CA SER A 341 -2.06 -12.18 34.22
C SER A 341 -0.54 -12.13 34.46
N ALA A 342 0.14 -11.11 34.01
CA ALA A 342 1.60 -10.94 34.17
C ALA A 342 1.96 -10.13 35.40
N ASN A 343 3.26 -10.18 35.76
CA ASN A 343 3.83 -9.28 36.75
C ASN A 343 4.18 -7.94 36.06
N ASN A 344 3.31 -6.96 36.20
CA ASN A 344 3.40 -5.67 35.54
C ASN A 344 4.38 -4.75 36.27
N THR A 345 5.05 -3.90 35.49
CA THR A 345 6.15 -3.05 35.99
C THR A 345 5.95 -1.55 35.68
N TYR A 346 4.81 -1.19 35.08
CA TYR A 346 4.51 0.23 34.86
C TYR A 346 4.33 0.97 36.21
N THR A 347 4.76 2.22 36.27
CA THR A 347 4.80 2.99 37.51
C THR A 347 3.76 4.09 37.63
N GLY A 348 2.93 4.28 36.60
CA GLY A 348 1.78 5.18 36.65
C GLY A 348 0.58 4.57 37.36
N ASP A 349 -0.48 5.33 37.50
CA ASP A 349 -1.68 4.93 38.23
C ASP A 349 -2.52 3.90 37.46
N THR A 350 -3.22 3.05 38.20
CA THR A 350 -4.25 2.16 37.68
C THR A 350 -5.63 2.70 38.10
N THR A 351 -6.42 3.15 37.13
CA THR A 351 -7.79 3.62 37.40
C THR A 351 -8.78 2.57 36.93
N ILE A 352 -9.69 2.15 37.82
CA ILE A 352 -10.83 1.29 37.49
C ILE A 352 -12.06 2.16 37.47
N SER A 353 -12.49 2.58 36.28
CA SER A 353 -13.64 3.46 36.10
C SER A 353 -14.96 2.70 36.16
N ALA A 354 -15.00 1.45 35.68
CA ALA A 354 -16.16 0.56 35.69
C ALA A 354 -15.75 -0.90 35.52
N GLY A 355 -16.68 -1.83 35.72
CA GLY A 355 -16.48 -3.27 35.57
C GLY A 355 -15.49 -3.85 36.58
N THR A 356 -14.77 -4.88 36.17
CA THR A 356 -13.82 -5.61 37.01
C THR A 356 -12.41 -5.54 36.45
N LEU A 357 -11.43 -5.20 37.26
CA LEU A 357 -10.02 -5.48 37.00
C LEU A 357 -9.61 -6.65 37.89
N THR A 358 -9.28 -7.79 37.28
CA THR A 358 -8.71 -8.95 37.96
C THR A 358 -7.19 -8.92 37.81
N VAL A 359 -6.46 -8.96 38.90
CA VAL A 359 -4.99 -9.06 38.92
C VAL A 359 -4.61 -10.44 39.43
N SER A 360 -4.29 -11.33 38.51
CA SER A 360 -3.77 -12.67 38.83
C SER A 360 -2.23 -12.75 38.77
N GLY A 361 -1.58 -11.74 38.15
CA GLY A 361 -0.16 -11.45 38.33
C GLY A 361 0.08 -10.44 39.46
N THR A 362 0.90 -9.40 39.21
CA THR A 362 1.13 -8.28 40.16
C THR A 362 1.11 -6.94 39.44
N LEU A 363 0.83 -5.88 40.18
CA LEU A 363 1.16 -4.49 39.81
C LEU A 363 2.53 -4.11 40.37
N ALA A 364 3.10 -2.99 39.96
CA ALA A 364 4.32 -2.48 40.58
C ALA A 364 4.02 -1.92 41.97
N ASP A 365 4.92 -2.11 42.94
CA ASP A 365 4.78 -1.64 44.33
C ASP A 365 4.56 -0.11 44.42
N THR A 366 4.86 0.63 43.38
CA THR A 366 4.73 2.09 43.29
C THR A 366 3.42 2.56 42.65
N THR A 367 2.56 1.65 42.24
CA THR A 367 1.30 1.98 41.55
C THR A 367 0.22 2.37 42.54
N ASP A 368 -0.44 3.49 42.29
CA ASP A 368 -1.69 3.87 43.00
C ASP A 368 -2.89 3.26 42.25
N VAL A 369 -3.80 2.63 42.98
CA VAL A 369 -5.06 2.10 42.47
C VAL A 369 -6.23 2.98 42.84
N ILE A 370 -6.93 3.54 41.85
CA ILE A 370 -8.09 4.37 41.99
C ILE A 370 -9.32 3.59 41.54
N ASN A 371 -10.11 3.06 42.46
CA ASN A 371 -11.18 2.10 42.17
C ASN A 371 -12.58 2.69 42.29
N SER A 372 -13.34 2.69 41.20
CA SER A 372 -14.78 2.99 41.15
C SER A 372 -15.61 1.79 40.64
N GLY A 373 -14.98 0.66 40.36
CA GLY A 373 -15.58 -0.59 39.92
C GLY A 373 -15.30 -1.73 40.93
N ILE A 374 -14.77 -2.83 40.44
CA ILE A 374 -14.32 -3.98 41.26
C ILE A 374 -12.81 -4.16 41.01
N TYR A 375 -12.04 -4.16 42.07
CA TYR A 375 -10.64 -4.55 42.08
C TYR A 375 -10.52 -5.95 42.69
N ASP A 376 -10.26 -6.95 41.88
CA ASP A 376 -10.18 -8.36 42.23
C ASP A 376 -8.73 -8.82 42.21
N VAL A 377 -8.21 -9.33 43.32
CA VAL A 377 -6.80 -9.70 43.47
C VAL A 377 -6.71 -11.17 43.81
N ASP A 378 -6.27 -11.98 42.85
CA ASP A 378 -6.19 -13.45 43.01
C ASP A 378 -4.95 -13.90 43.77
N ASN A 379 -3.87 -13.13 43.78
CA ASN A 379 -2.60 -13.46 44.41
C ASN A 379 -2.16 -12.34 45.36
N SER A 380 -1.15 -12.62 46.19
CA SER A 380 -0.55 -11.57 47.03
C SER A 380 0.10 -10.51 46.15
N ASP A 381 -0.31 -9.27 46.31
CA ASP A 381 0.22 -8.12 45.61
C ASP A 381 0.49 -6.96 46.59
N THR A 382 1.40 -6.06 46.24
CA THR A 382 1.74 -4.86 46.96
C THR A 382 1.56 -3.66 46.05
N ILE A 383 0.79 -2.69 46.47
CA ILE A 383 0.58 -1.44 45.74
C ILE A 383 0.87 -0.26 46.67
N GLN A 384 1.15 0.93 46.10
CA GLN A 384 1.46 2.12 46.89
C GLN A 384 0.24 2.59 47.67
N SER A 385 -0.92 2.70 47.03
CA SER A 385 -2.18 3.09 47.70
C SER A 385 -3.41 2.51 46.99
N LEU A 386 -4.52 2.40 47.75
CA LEU A 386 -5.83 2.06 47.22
C LEU A 386 -6.82 3.16 47.67
N SER A 387 -7.53 3.74 46.70
CA SER A 387 -8.52 4.76 46.93
C SER A 387 -9.74 4.59 46.02
N GLY A 388 -10.80 5.34 46.25
CA GLY A 388 -12.01 5.32 45.42
C GLY A 388 -13.25 4.88 46.21
N SER A 389 -14.31 4.55 45.46
CA SER A 389 -15.63 4.21 46.02
C SER A 389 -16.14 2.82 45.58
N GLY A 390 -15.33 2.10 44.83
CA GLY A 390 -15.67 0.75 44.33
C GLY A 390 -15.52 -0.36 45.38
#